data_523af24800da5afbce59c1f9ab05e3d2
#
_entry.id   523af24800da5afbce59c1f9ab05e3d2
#
_cell.length_a   1.000
_cell.length_b   1.000
_cell.length_c   1.000
_cell.angle_alpha   90.00
_cell.angle_beta   90.00
_cell.angle_gamma   90.00
#
_symmetry.space_group_name_H-M   'P 1'
#
loop_
_entity.id
_entity.type
_entity.pdbx_description
1 polymer ?
#
loop_
_entity_poly.entity_id
_entity_poly.type
_entity_poly.pdbx_seq_one_letter_code
_entity_poly.pdbx_strand_id
1 'polypeptide(L)'
;MLPGYAANLVAAVVIIIIGGIAARMISGVLNNLMLGRNIDATVALFLSALIRHAIIAFTLIAALGRVGVQTASVIAVLGAAGLAVGLALQGSLSNLAAGILLVMFRPFRAGEYADLGGVAGTVQNVHIFSTTMRTLDGKIVVIPNGKIIAGEIVNFSREPERRNEFIISVSYDADIDCVKQVLTDIVMSEERVLKNREITVRLNEPGEPSMNFVVRVWSRRDDLQSVYWDVLERIKREFDSEGISFPYPQMDIHLVRSGKQAESVTHNSRSVSSRQ
;
A
#
# COMPACT_ATOMS: atom_id res chain seq x y z
N MET A 1 -5.20 -26.92 -65.57
CA MET A 1 -5.67 -26.73 -64.18
C MET A 1 -5.20 -27.82 -63.20
N LEU A 2 -5.09 -29.08 -63.58
CA LEU A 2 -4.62 -30.20 -62.73
C LEU A 2 -3.20 -30.06 -62.14
N PRO A 3 -2.15 -29.52 -62.85
CA PRO A 3 -0.81 -29.40 -62.23
C PRO A 3 -0.72 -28.42 -61.08
N GLY A 4 -1.54 -27.38 -61.03
CA GLY A 4 -1.55 -26.41 -59.93
C GLY A 4 -2.14 -26.96 -58.60
N TYR A 5 -3.17 -27.80 -58.72
CA TYR A 5 -3.75 -28.46 -57.54
C TYR A 5 -2.81 -29.49 -56.90
N ALA A 6 -2.11 -30.25 -57.73
CA ALA A 6 -1.12 -31.21 -57.25
C ALA A 6 0.05 -30.51 -56.55
N ALA A 7 0.55 -29.40 -57.09
CA ALA A 7 1.61 -28.61 -56.49
C ALA A 7 1.16 -28.01 -55.13
N ASN A 8 -0.08 -27.50 -55.03
CA ASN A 8 -0.62 -26.97 -53.78
C ASN A 8 -0.83 -28.07 -52.73
N LEU A 9 -1.25 -29.26 -53.12
CA LEU A 9 -1.40 -30.41 -52.21
C LEU A 9 -0.05 -30.85 -51.65
N VAL A 10 0.97 -30.97 -52.55
CA VAL A 10 2.34 -31.28 -52.11
C VAL A 10 2.87 -30.19 -51.14
N ALA A 11 2.64 -28.91 -51.44
CA ALA A 11 3.04 -27.82 -50.57
C ALA A 11 2.35 -27.89 -49.20
N ALA A 12 1.06 -28.23 -49.15
CA ALA A 12 0.34 -28.39 -47.89
C ALA A 12 0.89 -29.54 -47.03
N VAL A 13 1.21 -30.68 -47.65
CA VAL A 13 1.85 -31.82 -46.98
C VAL A 13 3.22 -31.43 -46.42
N VAL A 14 4.02 -30.73 -47.20
CA VAL A 14 5.34 -30.24 -46.78
C VAL A 14 5.20 -29.29 -45.57
N ILE A 15 4.23 -28.37 -45.59
CA ILE A 15 3.94 -27.47 -44.48
C ILE A 15 3.58 -28.26 -43.21
N ILE A 16 2.73 -29.28 -43.31
CA ILE A 16 2.34 -30.12 -42.17
C ILE A 16 3.55 -30.88 -41.59
N ILE A 17 4.39 -31.45 -42.45
CA ILE A 17 5.59 -32.16 -42.00
C ILE A 17 6.55 -31.21 -41.30
N ILE A 18 6.88 -30.08 -41.92
CA ILE A 18 7.81 -29.08 -41.34
C ILE A 18 7.24 -28.52 -40.03
N GLY A 19 5.97 -28.15 -40.02
CA GLY A 19 5.30 -27.62 -38.80
C GLY A 19 5.21 -28.66 -37.71
N GLY A 20 4.96 -29.92 -38.02
CA GLY A 20 4.95 -31.01 -37.03
C GLY A 20 6.35 -31.29 -36.44
N ILE A 21 7.40 -31.21 -37.24
CA ILE A 21 8.80 -31.31 -36.78
C ILE A 21 9.14 -30.10 -35.89
N ALA A 22 8.84 -28.90 -36.37
CA ALA A 22 9.06 -27.65 -35.61
C ALA A 22 8.32 -27.65 -34.27
N ALA A 23 7.05 -28.07 -34.25
CA ALA A 23 6.26 -28.18 -33.03
C ALA A 23 6.89 -29.13 -31.99
N ARG A 24 7.40 -30.31 -32.46
CA ARG A 24 8.08 -31.26 -31.57
C ARG A 24 9.42 -30.72 -31.05
N MET A 25 10.22 -30.15 -31.96
CA MET A 25 11.54 -29.60 -31.59
C MET A 25 11.41 -28.46 -30.59
N ILE A 26 10.57 -27.47 -30.90
CA ILE A 26 10.40 -26.27 -30.06
C ILE A 26 9.85 -26.68 -28.69
N SER A 27 8.80 -27.52 -28.66
CA SER A 27 8.22 -27.97 -27.36
C SER A 27 9.19 -28.83 -26.57
N GLY A 28 10.01 -29.66 -27.21
CA GLY A 28 11.03 -30.49 -26.56
C GLY A 28 12.17 -29.65 -25.98
N VAL A 29 12.69 -28.70 -26.73
CA VAL A 29 13.72 -27.76 -26.26
C VAL A 29 13.21 -26.96 -25.07
N LEU A 30 11.99 -26.41 -25.16
CA LEU A 30 11.40 -25.64 -24.07
C LEU A 30 11.23 -26.48 -22.81
N ASN A 31 10.69 -27.70 -22.93
CA ASN A 31 10.54 -28.62 -21.81
C ASN A 31 11.89 -28.91 -21.11
N ASN A 32 12.93 -29.21 -21.89
CA ASN A 32 14.25 -29.52 -21.36
C ASN A 32 14.90 -28.28 -20.68
N LEU A 33 14.73 -27.08 -21.27
CA LEU A 33 15.21 -25.82 -20.67
C LEU A 33 14.52 -25.51 -19.33
N MET A 34 13.22 -25.77 -19.24
CA MET A 34 12.44 -25.52 -18.03
C MET A 34 12.82 -26.53 -16.92
N LEU A 35 12.95 -27.80 -17.24
CA LEU A 35 13.40 -28.84 -16.31
C LEU A 35 14.84 -28.60 -15.83
N GLY A 36 15.73 -28.14 -16.72
CA GLY A 36 17.10 -27.76 -16.37
C GLY A 36 17.21 -26.56 -15.45
N ARG A 37 16.15 -25.78 -15.29
CA ARG A 37 16.05 -24.65 -14.35
C ARG A 37 15.25 -24.97 -13.08
N ASN A 38 15.02 -26.24 -12.78
CA ASN A 38 14.24 -26.71 -11.63
C ASN A 38 12.79 -26.19 -11.61
N ILE A 39 12.19 -25.94 -12.77
CA ILE A 39 10.76 -25.62 -12.86
C ILE A 39 9.99 -26.93 -12.68
N ASP A 40 8.88 -26.88 -11.96
CA ASP A 40 8.02 -28.05 -11.72
C ASP A 40 7.69 -28.76 -13.05
N ALA A 41 7.79 -30.08 -13.03
CA ALA A 41 7.60 -30.92 -14.22
C ALA A 41 6.19 -30.77 -14.82
N THR A 42 5.16 -30.57 -13.97
CA THR A 42 3.78 -30.37 -14.42
C THR A 42 3.64 -29.07 -15.22
N VAL A 43 4.26 -27.99 -14.72
CA VAL A 43 4.26 -26.68 -15.42
C VAL A 43 5.02 -26.76 -16.73
N ALA A 44 6.19 -27.42 -16.74
CA ALA A 44 7.00 -27.59 -17.93
C ALA A 44 6.25 -28.39 -19.03
N LEU A 45 5.61 -29.50 -18.66
CA LEU A 45 4.81 -30.32 -19.55
C LEU A 45 3.59 -29.54 -20.09
N PHE A 46 2.85 -28.85 -19.22
CA PHE A 46 1.69 -28.07 -19.62
C PHE A 46 2.04 -26.98 -20.65
N LEU A 47 3.07 -26.18 -20.36
CA LEU A 47 3.47 -25.06 -21.22
C LEU A 47 4.05 -25.55 -22.54
N SER A 48 4.82 -26.64 -22.53
CA SER A 48 5.35 -27.30 -23.74
C SER A 48 4.24 -27.83 -24.61
N ALA A 49 3.22 -28.47 -24.00
CA ALA A 49 2.06 -28.98 -24.71
C ALA A 49 1.23 -27.84 -25.32
N LEU A 50 1.02 -26.74 -24.57
CA LEU A 50 0.29 -25.57 -25.08
C LEU A 50 0.96 -24.98 -26.33
N ILE A 51 2.28 -24.76 -26.27
CA ILE A 51 3.05 -24.24 -27.41
C ILE A 51 3.03 -25.20 -28.58
N ARG A 52 3.16 -26.51 -28.34
CA ARG A 52 3.07 -27.53 -29.40
C ARG A 52 1.73 -27.47 -30.10
N HIS A 53 0.60 -27.43 -29.38
CA HIS A 53 -0.72 -27.38 -29.99
C HIS A 53 -0.97 -26.05 -30.71
N ALA A 54 -0.46 -24.92 -30.19
CA ALA A 54 -0.53 -23.66 -30.91
C ALA A 54 0.20 -23.71 -32.25
N ILE A 55 1.44 -24.24 -32.30
CA ILE A 55 2.19 -24.38 -33.57
C ILE A 55 1.46 -25.30 -34.53
N ILE A 56 0.91 -26.42 -34.06
CA ILE A 56 0.14 -27.35 -34.89
C ILE A 56 -1.10 -26.66 -35.48
N ALA A 57 -1.84 -25.89 -34.69
CA ALA A 57 -3.02 -25.16 -35.15
C ALA A 57 -2.67 -24.16 -36.27
N PHE A 58 -1.62 -23.34 -36.08
CA PHE A 58 -1.16 -22.44 -37.15
C PHE A 58 -0.67 -23.16 -38.39
N THR A 59 0.02 -24.29 -38.20
CA THR A 59 0.47 -25.15 -39.33
C THR A 59 -0.69 -25.67 -40.14
N LEU A 60 -1.74 -26.17 -39.48
CA LEU A 60 -2.95 -26.68 -40.16
C LEU A 60 -3.66 -25.57 -40.92
N ILE A 61 -3.80 -24.37 -40.35
CA ILE A 61 -4.41 -23.23 -41.05
C ILE A 61 -3.60 -22.86 -42.30
N ALA A 62 -2.28 -22.82 -42.20
CA ALA A 62 -1.41 -22.52 -43.33
C ALA A 62 -1.52 -23.57 -44.43
N ALA A 63 -1.60 -24.86 -44.07
CA ALA A 63 -1.79 -25.95 -45.00
C ALA A 63 -3.15 -25.90 -45.70
N LEU A 64 -4.25 -25.65 -44.96
CA LEU A 64 -5.60 -25.48 -45.51
C LEU A 64 -5.67 -24.31 -46.51
N GLY A 65 -5.01 -23.20 -46.21
CA GLY A 65 -4.93 -22.06 -47.12
C GLY A 65 -4.24 -22.39 -48.44
N ARG A 66 -3.24 -23.28 -48.43
CA ARG A 66 -2.57 -23.75 -49.66
C ARG A 66 -3.46 -24.64 -50.52
N VAL A 67 -4.35 -25.41 -49.92
CA VAL A 67 -5.31 -26.27 -50.66
C VAL A 67 -6.49 -25.47 -51.22
N GLY A 68 -6.58 -24.16 -50.89
CA GLY A 68 -7.65 -23.28 -51.36
C GLY A 68 -8.86 -23.19 -50.43
N VAL A 69 -8.75 -23.72 -49.23
CA VAL A 69 -9.79 -23.53 -48.19
C VAL A 69 -9.76 -22.10 -47.67
N GLN A 70 -10.93 -21.46 -47.59
CA GLN A 70 -11.05 -20.13 -47.07
C GLN A 70 -10.82 -20.14 -45.55
N THR A 71 -9.61 -19.75 -45.09
CA THR A 71 -9.18 -19.82 -43.70
C THR A 71 -9.58 -18.58 -42.89
N ALA A 72 -10.15 -17.55 -43.51
CA ALA A 72 -10.50 -16.29 -42.87
C ALA A 72 -11.44 -16.45 -41.63
N SER A 73 -12.46 -17.32 -41.77
CA SER A 73 -13.38 -17.58 -40.66
C SER A 73 -12.71 -18.33 -39.48
N VAL A 74 -11.81 -19.26 -39.79
CA VAL A 74 -11.04 -19.98 -38.75
C VAL A 74 -10.10 -19.03 -38.01
N ILE A 75 -9.41 -18.14 -38.76
CA ILE A 75 -8.55 -17.11 -38.16
C ILE A 75 -9.36 -16.15 -37.29
N ALA A 76 -10.56 -15.75 -37.75
CA ALA A 76 -11.44 -14.87 -36.95
C ALA A 76 -11.87 -15.54 -35.64
N VAL A 77 -12.26 -16.81 -35.65
CA VAL A 77 -12.62 -17.56 -34.44
C VAL A 77 -11.44 -17.74 -33.53
N LEU A 78 -10.26 -18.07 -34.02
CA LEU A 78 -9.04 -18.18 -33.24
C LEU A 78 -8.59 -16.82 -32.67
N GLY A 79 -8.77 -15.73 -33.41
CA GLY A 79 -8.53 -14.38 -32.94
C GLY A 79 -9.46 -14.00 -31.78
N ALA A 80 -10.75 -14.30 -31.88
CA ALA A 80 -11.72 -14.10 -30.82
C ALA A 80 -11.40 -14.94 -29.57
N ALA A 81 -11.04 -16.23 -29.77
CA ALA A 81 -10.60 -17.10 -28.68
C ALA A 81 -9.31 -16.59 -28.03
N GLY A 82 -8.33 -16.12 -28.81
CA GLY A 82 -7.10 -15.52 -28.33
C GLY A 82 -7.34 -14.26 -27.52
N LEU A 83 -8.26 -13.39 -27.95
CA LEU A 83 -8.69 -12.20 -27.23
C LEU A 83 -9.33 -12.58 -25.88
N ALA A 84 -10.22 -13.57 -25.88
CA ALA A 84 -10.86 -14.04 -24.65
C ALA A 84 -9.84 -14.57 -23.64
N VAL A 85 -8.85 -15.36 -24.08
CA VAL A 85 -7.74 -15.82 -23.24
C VAL A 85 -6.88 -14.66 -22.76
N GLY A 86 -6.57 -13.69 -23.62
CA GLY A 86 -5.83 -12.48 -23.26
C GLY A 86 -6.51 -11.68 -22.17
N LEU A 87 -7.82 -11.47 -22.28
CA LEU A 87 -8.63 -10.81 -21.26
C LEU A 87 -8.67 -11.60 -19.95
N ALA A 88 -8.79 -12.93 -20.01
CA ALA A 88 -8.76 -13.78 -18.82
C ALA A 88 -7.39 -13.73 -18.09
N LEU A 89 -6.29 -13.54 -18.82
CA LEU A 89 -4.93 -13.45 -18.27
C LEU A 89 -4.46 -12.02 -18.00
N GLN A 90 -5.30 -11.01 -18.25
CA GLN A 90 -4.94 -9.59 -18.12
C GLN A 90 -4.34 -9.26 -16.75
N GLY A 91 -4.95 -9.76 -15.65
CA GLY A 91 -4.45 -9.52 -14.30
C GLY A 91 -3.06 -10.12 -14.04
N SER A 92 -2.81 -11.33 -14.57
CA SER A 92 -1.50 -11.97 -14.44
C SER A 92 -0.43 -11.23 -15.24
N LEU A 93 -0.77 -10.80 -16.44
CA LEU A 93 0.14 -10.03 -17.30
C LEU A 93 0.46 -8.66 -16.71
N SER A 94 -0.53 -7.99 -16.09
CA SER A 94 -0.34 -6.75 -15.37
C SER A 94 0.64 -6.93 -14.19
N ASN A 95 0.48 -8.00 -13.41
CA ASN A 95 1.39 -8.31 -12.30
C ASN A 95 2.81 -8.62 -12.77
N LEU A 96 2.96 -9.33 -13.88
CA LEU A 96 4.26 -9.58 -14.51
C LEU A 96 4.95 -8.27 -14.92
N ALA A 97 4.24 -7.42 -15.65
CA ALA A 97 4.77 -6.12 -16.09
C ALA A 97 5.18 -5.26 -14.88
N ALA A 98 4.33 -5.20 -13.86
CA ALA A 98 4.62 -4.50 -12.60
C ALA A 98 5.85 -5.09 -11.90
N GLY A 99 6.01 -6.41 -11.84
CA GLY A 99 7.17 -7.06 -11.26
C GLY A 99 8.48 -6.67 -11.97
N ILE A 100 8.47 -6.62 -13.30
CA ILE A 100 9.61 -6.15 -14.10
C ILE A 100 9.95 -4.68 -13.76
N LEU A 101 8.94 -3.82 -13.68
CA LEU A 101 9.13 -2.40 -13.33
C LEU A 101 9.69 -2.22 -11.92
N LEU A 102 9.20 -2.98 -10.94
CA LEU A 102 9.71 -2.96 -9.57
C LEU A 102 11.19 -3.35 -9.49
N VAL A 103 11.59 -4.39 -10.22
CA VAL A 103 12.99 -4.84 -10.27
C VAL A 103 13.88 -3.87 -11.04
N MET A 104 13.35 -3.20 -12.07
CA MET A 104 14.10 -2.25 -12.91
C MET A 104 14.30 -0.91 -12.20
N PHE A 105 13.24 -0.29 -11.69
CA PHE A 105 13.29 1.03 -11.03
C PHE A 105 13.66 0.95 -9.56
N ARG A 106 13.46 -0.18 -8.91
CA ARG A 106 13.80 -0.45 -7.52
C ARG A 106 13.32 0.65 -6.55
N PRO A 107 12.03 0.97 -6.49
CA PRO A 107 11.51 1.92 -5.51
C PRO A 107 11.76 1.45 -4.07
N PHE A 108 11.88 0.16 -3.85
CA PHE A 108 12.31 -0.50 -2.63
C PHE A 108 13.16 -1.75 -2.95
N ARG A 109 13.86 -2.28 -1.96
CA ARG A 109 14.70 -3.49 -2.06
C ARG A 109 14.33 -4.49 -0.98
N ALA A 110 14.71 -5.76 -1.17
CA ALA A 110 14.63 -6.74 -0.11
C ALA A 110 15.45 -6.29 1.11
N GLY A 111 14.89 -6.44 2.31
CA GLY A 111 15.43 -5.95 3.57
C GLY A 111 14.99 -4.53 3.95
N GLU A 112 14.45 -3.72 3.05
CA GLU A 112 13.93 -2.39 3.38
C GLU A 112 12.53 -2.47 4.00
N TYR A 113 12.25 -1.59 4.96
CA TYR A 113 10.93 -1.39 5.55
C TYR A 113 10.16 -0.35 4.73
N ALA A 114 9.01 -0.74 4.22
CA ALA A 114 8.20 0.10 3.36
C ALA A 114 6.70 -0.13 3.60
N ASP A 115 5.89 0.86 3.26
CA ASP A 115 4.44 0.69 3.08
C ASP A 115 4.16 0.53 1.58
N LEU A 116 3.52 -0.56 1.23
CA LEU A 116 3.18 -0.92 -0.14
C LEU A 116 1.66 -0.99 -0.31
N GLY A 117 1.05 0.16 -0.58
CA GLY A 117 -0.39 0.27 -0.78
C GLY A 117 -1.22 -0.06 0.47
N GLY A 118 -0.79 0.47 1.64
CA GLY A 118 -1.46 0.33 2.92
C GLY A 118 -1.00 -0.86 3.76
N VAL A 119 0.05 -1.57 3.34
CA VAL A 119 0.66 -2.65 4.12
C VAL A 119 2.10 -2.27 4.44
N ALA A 120 2.37 -1.96 5.72
CA ALA A 120 3.70 -1.65 6.20
C ALA A 120 4.44 -2.90 6.70
N GLY A 121 5.69 -3.06 6.28
CA GLY A 121 6.51 -4.21 6.67
C GLY A 121 7.88 -4.23 6.00
N THR A 122 8.70 -5.21 6.37
CA THR A 122 9.99 -5.45 5.73
C THR A 122 9.79 -6.31 4.48
N VAL A 123 10.25 -5.82 3.35
CA VAL A 123 10.24 -6.56 2.08
C VAL A 123 11.18 -7.77 2.20
N GLN A 124 10.65 -8.96 2.00
CA GLN A 124 11.47 -10.18 1.98
C GLN A 124 11.98 -10.48 0.57
N ASN A 125 11.05 -10.62 -0.38
CA ASN A 125 11.37 -10.98 -1.76
C ASN A 125 10.41 -10.29 -2.73
N VAL A 126 10.95 -9.91 -3.88
CA VAL A 126 10.17 -9.46 -5.04
C VAL A 126 10.18 -10.60 -6.05
N HIS A 127 9.04 -11.26 -6.22
CA HIS A 127 8.84 -12.32 -7.21
C HIS A 127 8.25 -11.73 -8.50
N ILE A 128 8.15 -12.56 -9.54
CA ILE A 128 7.68 -12.14 -10.87
C ILE A 128 6.26 -11.54 -10.81
N PHE A 129 5.34 -12.12 -10.04
CA PHE A 129 3.93 -11.72 -9.98
C PHE A 129 3.53 -11.04 -8.67
N SER A 130 4.33 -11.22 -7.62
CA SER A 130 4.01 -10.75 -6.26
C SER A 130 5.25 -10.39 -5.48
N THR A 131 5.08 -9.55 -4.47
CA THR A 131 6.11 -9.21 -3.47
C THR A 131 5.68 -9.77 -2.12
N THR A 132 6.62 -10.40 -1.43
CA THR A 132 6.41 -10.93 -0.07
C THR A 132 7.01 -9.98 0.95
N MET A 133 6.22 -9.63 1.97
CA MET A 133 6.60 -8.77 3.08
C MET A 133 6.38 -9.47 4.41
N ARG A 134 7.11 -9.04 5.44
CA ARG A 134 6.89 -9.41 6.83
C ARG A 134 6.55 -8.16 7.64
N THR A 135 5.38 -8.14 8.27
CA THR A 135 4.95 -7.08 9.17
C THR A 135 5.73 -7.09 10.48
N LEU A 136 5.63 -6.01 11.26
CA LEU A 136 6.31 -5.90 12.57
C LEU A 136 5.82 -6.95 13.57
N ASP A 137 4.56 -7.38 13.47
CA ASP A 137 3.96 -8.45 14.28
C ASP A 137 4.23 -9.86 13.75
N GLY A 138 5.12 -9.99 12.73
CA GLY A 138 5.63 -11.26 12.22
C GLY A 138 4.77 -11.95 11.16
N LYS A 139 3.68 -11.35 10.70
CA LYS A 139 2.84 -11.91 9.63
C LYS A 139 3.54 -11.82 8.28
N ILE A 140 3.34 -12.85 7.46
CA ILE A 140 3.77 -12.84 6.06
C ILE A 140 2.61 -12.36 5.20
N VAL A 141 2.85 -11.32 4.42
CA VAL A 141 1.88 -10.75 3.48
C VAL A 141 2.42 -10.87 2.07
N VAL A 142 1.60 -11.41 1.17
CA VAL A 142 1.92 -11.53 -0.25
C VAL A 142 1.04 -10.56 -1.02
N ILE A 143 1.66 -9.59 -1.68
CA ILE A 143 0.96 -8.52 -2.41
C ILE A 143 1.21 -8.69 -3.89
N PRO A 144 0.18 -8.76 -4.74
CA PRO A 144 0.33 -8.75 -6.20
C PRO A 144 1.07 -7.47 -6.66
N ASN A 145 2.06 -7.63 -7.54
CA ASN A 145 2.90 -6.50 -7.97
C ASN A 145 2.10 -5.37 -8.63
N GLY A 146 1.04 -5.72 -9.38
CA GLY A 146 0.15 -4.74 -9.99
C GLY A 146 -0.54 -3.83 -8.97
N LYS A 147 -0.91 -4.37 -7.80
CA LYS A 147 -1.48 -3.59 -6.72
C LYS A 147 -0.46 -2.60 -6.12
N ILE A 148 0.80 -3.01 -6.02
CA ILE A 148 1.88 -2.16 -5.51
C ILE A 148 2.13 -0.97 -6.44
N ILE A 149 2.28 -1.22 -7.75
CA ILE A 149 2.54 -0.16 -8.75
C ILE A 149 1.35 0.78 -8.91
N ALA A 150 0.12 0.31 -8.71
CA ALA A 150 -1.07 1.13 -8.79
C ALA A 150 -1.30 2.00 -7.53
N GLY A 151 -0.64 1.68 -6.41
CA GLY A 151 -0.77 2.39 -5.15
C GLY A 151 0.44 3.28 -4.84
N GLU A 152 0.40 3.87 -3.65
CA GLU A 152 1.52 4.64 -3.11
C GLU A 152 2.60 3.68 -2.58
N ILE A 153 3.85 4.06 -2.77
CA ILE A 153 5.03 3.36 -2.24
C ILE A 153 5.76 4.31 -1.30
N VAL A 154 5.68 4.06 0.01
CA VAL A 154 6.40 4.84 1.02
C VAL A 154 7.57 4.03 1.55
N ASN A 155 8.78 4.45 1.25
CA ASN A 155 10.00 3.78 1.72
C ASN A 155 10.55 4.48 2.97
N PHE A 156 10.50 3.79 4.09
CA PHE A 156 10.97 4.30 5.39
C PHE A 156 12.46 4.05 5.64
N SER A 157 13.10 3.22 4.81
CA SER A 157 14.48 2.77 5.02
C SER A 157 15.52 3.50 4.18
N ARG A 158 15.08 4.18 3.10
CA ARG A 158 16.02 4.74 2.12
C ARG A 158 16.73 5.98 2.63
N GLU A 159 15.99 6.88 3.31
CA GLU A 159 16.57 8.07 3.87
C GLU A 159 17.28 7.76 5.19
N PRO A 160 18.56 8.17 5.35
CA PRO A 160 19.33 7.91 6.55
C PRO A 160 18.89 8.73 7.76
N GLU A 161 18.26 9.88 7.53
CA GLU A 161 17.79 10.81 8.54
C GLU A 161 16.30 11.02 8.38
N ARG A 162 15.57 10.99 9.49
CA ARG A 162 14.13 11.20 9.51
C ARG A 162 13.74 12.15 10.62
N ARG A 163 12.59 12.81 10.45
CA ARG A 163 12.05 13.78 11.39
C ARG A 163 11.02 13.13 12.29
N ASN A 164 11.23 13.28 13.61
CA ASN A 164 10.21 13.09 14.62
C ASN A 164 9.37 14.36 14.77
N GLU A 165 8.09 14.19 14.96
CA GLU A 165 7.16 15.26 15.28
C GLU A 165 6.38 14.88 16.54
N PHE A 166 6.40 15.78 17.53
CA PHE A 166 5.65 15.62 18.77
C PHE A 166 4.61 16.74 18.84
N ILE A 167 3.39 16.37 19.20
CA ILE A 167 2.35 17.32 19.55
C ILE A 167 2.18 17.23 21.05
N ILE A 168 2.53 18.32 21.75
CA ILE A 168 2.51 18.39 23.21
C ILE A 168 1.44 19.37 23.63
N SER A 169 0.41 18.85 24.28
CA SER A 169 -0.70 19.64 24.81
C SER A 169 -0.41 20.08 26.24
N VAL A 170 -0.57 21.35 26.53
CA VAL A 170 -0.42 21.93 27.87
C VAL A 170 -1.66 22.73 28.26
N SER A 171 -1.85 22.93 29.59
CA SER A 171 -2.94 23.77 30.09
C SER A 171 -2.78 25.22 29.63
N TYR A 172 -3.89 25.94 29.48
CA TYR A 172 -3.89 27.39 29.19
C TYR A 172 -3.21 28.26 30.25
N ASP A 173 -3.09 27.76 31.49
CA ASP A 173 -2.42 28.48 32.58
C ASP A 173 -0.89 28.42 32.48
N ALA A 174 -0.34 27.59 31.59
CA ALA A 174 1.10 27.44 31.39
C ALA A 174 1.70 28.66 30.68
N ASP A 175 2.86 29.11 31.14
CA ASP A 175 3.63 30.16 30.49
C ASP A 175 4.26 29.63 29.18
N ILE A 176 3.94 30.29 28.07
CA ILE A 176 4.34 29.86 26.71
C ILE A 176 5.87 29.86 26.56
N ASP A 177 6.55 30.86 27.14
CA ASP A 177 8.00 30.98 26.97
C ASP A 177 8.73 29.97 27.86
N CYS A 178 8.22 29.71 29.05
CA CYS A 178 8.70 28.63 29.92
C CYS A 178 8.57 27.27 29.23
N VAL A 179 7.39 26.94 28.69
CA VAL A 179 7.17 25.68 27.92
C VAL A 179 8.12 25.54 26.78
N LYS A 180 8.32 26.60 25.95
CA LYS A 180 9.26 26.57 24.84
C LYS A 180 10.68 26.33 25.28
N GLN A 181 11.12 26.98 26.38
CA GLN A 181 12.47 26.84 26.92
C GLN A 181 12.70 25.40 27.35
N VAL A 182 11.81 24.83 28.18
CA VAL A 182 11.92 23.45 28.65
C VAL A 182 11.95 22.46 27.49
N LEU A 183 11.04 22.59 26.53
CA LEU A 183 11.03 21.72 25.34
C LEU A 183 12.31 21.84 24.51
N THR A 184 12.85 23.06 24.38
CA THR A 184 14.11 23.30 23.68
C THR A 184 15.29 22.66 24.40
N ASP A 185 15.37 22.81 25.71
CA ASP A 185 16.44 22.22 26.51
C ASP A 185 16.44 20.70 26.47
N ILE A 186 15.25 20.10 26.51
CA ILE A 186 15.08 18.64 26.36
C ILE A 186 15.65 18.15 25.04
N VAL A 187 15.24 18.75 23.91
CA VAL A 187 15.68 18.28 22.59
C VAL A 187 17.14 18.62 22.30
N MET A 188 17.65 19.71 22.85
CA MET A 188 19.06 20.09 22.74
C MET A 188 19.98 19.21 23.59
N SER A 189 19.51 18.66 24.69
CA SER A 189 20.27 17.72 25.55
C SER A 189 20.29 16.29 25.00
N GLU A 190 19.39 15.93 24.07
CA GLU A 190 19.37 14.60 23.45
C GLU A 190 20.49 14.49 22.41
N GLU A 191 21.42 13.57 22.64
CA GLU A 191 22.64 13.43 21.81
C GLU A 191 22.34 12.91 20.39
N ARG A 192 21.27 12.10 20.23
CA ARG A 192 20.85 11.50 18.94
C ARG A 192 20.08 12.47 18.05
N VAL A 193 19.67 13.63 18.59
CA VAL A 193 19.07 14.71 17.80
C VAL A 193 20.13 15.43 16.98
N LEU A 194 19.90 15.53 15.68
CA LEU A 194 20.81 16.17 14.73
C LEU A 194 20.70 17.69 14.81
N LYS A 195 21.62 18.30 15.54
CA LYS A 195 21.65 19.75 15.82
C LYS A 195 22.04 20.60 14.61
N ASN A 196 22.55 19.97 13.55
CA ASN A 196 22.83 20.60 12.27
C ASN A 196 21.60 20.70 11.35
N ARG A 197 20.48 20.10 11.78
CA ARG A 197 19.18 20.20 11.13
C ARG A 197 18.28 21.18 11.89
N GLU A 198 17.27 21.68 11.19
CA GLU A 198 16.28 22.56 11.82
C GLU A 198 15.54 21.86 12.96
N ILE A 199 15.60 22.49 14.15
CA ILE A 199 14.81 22.11 15.32
C ILE A 199 13.69 23.14 15.44
N THR A 200 12.46 22.69 15.45
CA THR A 200 11.26 23.54 15.59
C THR A 200 10.61 23.31 16.92
N VAL A 201 10.46 24.34 17.75
CA VAL A 201 9.64 24.34 18.98
C VAL A 201 8.72 25.55 18.89
N ARG A 202 7.43 25.32 18.62
CA ARG A 202 6.45 26.38 18.38
C ARG A 202 5.11 26.04 18.98
N LEU A 203 4.37 27.08 19.38
CA LEU A 203 2.93 26.95 19.61
C LEU A 203 2.30 26.71 18.23
N ASN A 204 1.62 25.58 18.07
CA ASN A 204 1.02 25.17 16.79
C ASN A 204 -0.38 25.74 16.64
N GLU A 205 -1.21 25.50 17.62
CA GLU A 205 -2.60 25.98 17.65
C GLU A 205 -3.13 26.04 19.07
N PRO A 206 -4.01 27.03 19.37
CA PRO A 206 -4.86 26.96 20.56
C PRO A 206 -5.94 25.90 20.33
N GLY A 207 -5.83 24.76 21.00
CA GLY A 207 -6.81 23.67 20.97
C GLY A 207 -7.88 23.86 22.05
N GLU A 208 -8.94 23.08 22.02
CA GLU A 208 -9.91 23.00 23.11
C GLU A 208 -9.83 21.61 23.75
N PRO A 209 -9.40 21.47 25.01
CA PRO A 209 -9.18 22.48 26.06
C PRO A 209 -7.70 22.81 26.31
N SER A 210 -6.80 22.83 25.32
CA SER A 210 -5.34 22.90 25.52
C SER A 210 -4.64 23.81 24.52
N MET A 211 -3.41 24.25 24.88
CA MET A 211 -2.46 24.80 23.92
C MET A 211 -1.58 23.68 23.37
N ASN A 212 -1.54 23.52 22.06
CA ASN A 212 -0.76 22.48 21.40
C ASN A 212 0.57 23.04 20.87
N PHE A 213 1.66 22.54 21.40
CA PHE A 213 3.00 22.83 20.91
C PHE A 213 3.44 21.74 19.93
N VAL A 214 4.10 22.15 18.86
CA VAL A 214 4.77 21.24 17.95
C VAL A 214 6.27 21.27 18.18
N VAL A 215 6.85 20.09 18.36
CA VAL A 215 8.30 19.90 18.45
C VAL A 215 8.72 19.01 17.29
N ARG A 216 9.65 19.50 16.44
CA ARG A 216 10.16 18.75 15.29
C ARG A 216 11.68 18.65 15.39
N VAL A 217 12.17 17.44 15.40
CA VAL A 217 13.61 17.15 15.47
C VAL A 217 13.99 16.07 14.48
N TRP A 218 15.21 16.13 14.00
CA TRP A 218 15.77 15.12 13.10
C TRP A 218 16.68 14.18 13.88
N SER A 219 16.62 12.91 13.54
CA SER A 219 17.50 11.87 14.08
C SER A 219 17.88 10.88 12.97
N ARG A 220 18.86 10.03 13.24
CA ARG A 220 19.15 8.91 12.36
C ARG A 220 17.93 7.99 12.32
N ARG A 221 17.67 7.40 11.15
CA ARG A 221 16.56 6.46 10.95
C ARG A 221 16.53 5.36 12.02
N ASP A 222 17.70 4.81 12.38
CA ASP A 222 17.80 3.70 13.31
C ASP A 222 17.48 4.12 14.75
N ASP A 223 17.66 5.40 15.07
CA ASP A 223 17.35 5.99 16.37
C ASP A 223 15.95 6.61 16.45
N LEU A 224 15.23 6.69 15.32
CA LEU A 224 13.98 7.45 15.22
C LEU A 224 12.96 7.10 16.31
N GLN A 225 12.73 5.80 16.50
CA GLN A 225 11.71 5.32 17.43
C GLN A 225 12.16 5.44 18.87
N SER A 226 13.44 5.15 19.18
CA SER A 226 13.99 5.29 20.52
C SER A 226 14.05 6.76 20.96
N VAL A 227 14.47 7.67 20.09
CA VAL A 227 14.42 9.12 20.34
C VAL A 227 13.00 9.58 20.61
N TYR A 228 12.03 9.09 19.84
CA TYR A 228 10.63 9.45 20.05
C TYR A 228 10.15 9.09 21.46
N TRP A 229 10.39 7.87 21.91
CA TRP A 229 9.95 7.43 23.24
C TRP A 229 10.70 8.13 24.37
N ASP A 230 12.03 8.22 24.26
CA ASP A 230 12.87 8.80 25.32
C ASP A 230 12.62 10.30 25.51
N VAL A 231 12.45 11.04 24.39
CA VAL A 231 12.09 12.47 24.43
C VAL A 231 10.70 12.66 25.04
N LEU A 232 9.72 11.84 24.66
CA LEU A 232 8.37 11.94 25.20
C LEU A 232 8.33 11.65 26.71
N GLU A 233 9.07 10.65 27.18
CA GLU A 233 9.19 10.35 28.61
C GLU A 233 9.91 11.48 29.37
N ARG A 234 10.96 12.05 28.79
CA ARG A 234 11.66 13.19 29.39
C ARG A 234 10.78 14.42 29.46
N ILE A 235 10.00 14.73 28.41
CA ILE A 235 9.02 15.84 28.45
C ILE A 235 8.09 15.68 29.65
N LYS A 236 7.57 14.46 29.87
CA LYS A 236 6.69 14.23 31.03
C LYS A 236 7.38 14.51 32.36
N ARG A 237 8.62 14.05 32.55
CA ARG A 237 9.37 14.22 33.78
C ARG A 237 9.74 15.70 34.07
N GLU A 238 10.24 16.40 33.04
CA GLU A 238 10.62 17.80 33.14
C GLU A 238 9.40 18.70 33.38
N PHE A 239 8.28 18.43 32.72
CA PHE A 239 7.04 19.17 32.93
C PHE A 239 6.54 19.02 34.38
N ASP A 240 6.61 17.80 34.95
CA ASP A 240 6.25 17.57 36.33
C ASP A 240 7.16 18.35 37.31
N SER A 241 8.48 18.46 37.01
CA SER A 241 9.43 19.18 37.87
C SER A 241 9.27 20.69 37.78
N GLU A 242 8.89 21.23 36.62
CA GLU A 242 8.67 22.65 36.36
C GLU A 242 7.23 23.10 36.67
N GLY A 243 6.36 22.18 37.13
CA GLY A 243 4.96 22.48 37.43
C GLY A 243 4.10 22.76 36.19
N ILE A 244 4.54 22.37 35.01
CA ILE A 244 3.77 22.51 33.76
C ILE A 244 2.72 21.40 33.72
N SER A 245 1.44 21.77 33.73
CA SER A 245 0.35 20.81 33.77
C SER A 245 -0.10 20.37 32.37
N PHE A 246 -0.33 19.07 32.20
CA PHE A 246 -1.07 18.55 31.07
C PHE A 246 -2.55 18.86 31.23
N PRO A 247 -3.27 19.15 30.13
CA PRO A 247 -4.67 19.52 30.24
C PRO A 247 -5.51 18.33 30.67
N TYR A 248 -6.39 18.58 31.65
CA TYR A 248 -7.47 17.67 32.00
C TYR A 248 -8.72 18.02 31.17
N PRO A 249 -9.61 17.09 30.90
CA PRO A 249 -10.93 17.40 30.34
C PRO A 249 -11.62 18.41 31.23
N GLN A 250 -11.91 19.61 30.73
CA GLN A 250 -12.61 20.67 31.46
C GLN A 250 -14.05 20.72 30.95
N MET A 251 -14.98 20.98 31.89
CA MET A 251 -16.39 21.18 31.60
C MET A 251 -16.88 22.41 32.38
N ASP A 252 -17.35 23.40 31.64
CA ASP A 252 -18.01 24.55 32.25
C ASP A 252 -19.45 24.19 32.61
N ILE A 253 -19.78 24.21 33.90
CA ILE A 253 -21.13 23.94 34.39
C ILE A 253 -21.80 25.27 34.76
N HIS A 254 -22.72 25.75 33.97
CA HIS A 254 -23.57 26.87 34.31
C HIS A 254 -24.76 26.41 35.15
N LEU A 255 -24.72 26.63 36.48
CA LEU A 255 -25.81 26.37 37.38
C LEU A 255 -26.85 27.50 37.30
N VAL A 256 -27.92 27.27 36.55
CA VAL A 256 -29.07 28.20 36.55
C VAL A 256 -29.98 27.86 37.70
N ARG A 257 -29.98 28.68 38.79
CA ARG A 257 -30.98 28.62 39.85
C ARG A 257 -32.32 29.07 39.29
N SER A 258 -33.22 28.18 39.00
CA SER A 258 -34.63 28.50 38.72
C SER A 258 -35.31 28.88 40.07
N GLY A 259 -35.28 30.17 40.37
CA GLY A 259 -36.08 30.71 41.51
C GLY A 259 -37.55 30.70 41.13
N LYS A 260 -38.29 29.65 41.51
CA LYS A 260 -39.74 29.76 41.68
C LYS A 260 -40.00 30.64 42.90
N GLN A 261 -40.31 31.93 42.70
CA GLN A 261 -41.03 32.70 43.68
C GLN A 261 -42.41 32.05 43.88
N ALA A 262 -42.64 31.44 45.05
CA ALA A 262 -43.95 31.07 45.52
C ALA A 262 -44.74 32.35 45.80
N GLU A 263 -45.60 32.80 44.89
CA GLU A 263 -46.65 33.77 45.18
C GLU A 263 -47.58 33.15 46.19
N SER A 264 -47.50 33.66 47.45
CA SER A 264 -48.48 33.41 48.51
C SER A 264 -49.80 34.06 48.11
N VAL A 265 -50.72 33.27 47.62
CA VAL A 265 -52.11 33.68 47.44
C VAL A 265 -52.72 33.79 48.86
N THR A 266 -52.73 35.04 49.38
CA THR A 266 -53.54 35.36 50.57
C THR A 266 -55.00 35.39 50.17
N HIS A 267 -55.72 34.36 50.57
CA HIS A 267 -57.15 34.27 50.49
C HIS A 267 -57.81 35.21 51.52
N ASN A 268 -58.29 36.35 51.09
CA ASN A 268 -59.00 37.31 51.90
C ASN A 268 -60.49 36.94 51.96
N SER A 269 -60.87 36.20 53.00
CA SER A 269 -62.24 35.92 53.30
C SER A 269 -62.92 37.14 53.94
N ARG A 270 -63.61 37.93 53.17
CA ARG A 270 -64.54 38.92 53.67
C ARG A 270 -65.88 38.25 54.01
N SER A 271 -66.12 38.18 55.31
CA SER A 271 -67.41 37.93 55.90
C SER A 271 -68.41 39.02 55.44
N VAL A 272 -69.48 38.63 54.81
CA VAL A 272 -70.69 39.48 54.65
C VAL A 272 -71.69 39.06 55.71
N SER A 273 -71.81 39.93 56.72
CA SER A 273 -72.85 39.89 57.77
C SER A 273 -74.21 40.25 57.17
N SER A 274 -75.16 39.44 57.58
CA SER A 274 -76.63 39.58 57.48
C SER A 274 -77.18 41.00 57.72
N ARG A 275 -78.20 41.33 56.95
CA ARG A 275 -79.47 41.92 57.48
C ARG A 275 -80.57 41.89 56.45
N GLN A 276 -81.67 41.34 56.96
CA GLN A 276 -83.12 41.36 56.56
C GLN A 276 -83.56 40.71 55.26
#